data_34f609d0628ef8b833904c4ff6cbfa86
#
_entry.id   34f609d0628ef8b833904c4ff6cbfa86
#
_cell.length_a   1.000
_cell.length_b   1.000
_cell.length_c   1.000
_cell.angle_alpha   90.00
_cell.angle_beta   90.00
_cell.angle_gamma   90.00
#
_symmetry.space_group_name_H-M   'P 1'
#
loop_
_entity.id
_entity.type
_entity.pdbx_description
1 polymer ?
#
loop_
_entity_poly.entity_id
_entity_poly.type
_entity_poly.pdbx_seq_one_letter_code
_entity_poly.pdbx_strand_id
1 'polypeptide(L)'
;MSSPQKVLNCRYRYDPLDRLASHNLSDTPERHRFYCKSRLASEIQGAIEHSIVQQGDLLLAQHLRQNGVLDSTLLATDLQRSVLHTCKSDRQSQPIVYSPYGHHPAESGLSSLLGFNGERPDPVTGHYLLGNGYRAFNPALMRFNSSDSLSPFGK
;
A
#
# COMPACT_ATOMS: atom_id res chain seq x y z
N MET A 1 -23.54 13.48 -27.54
CA MET A 1 -23.93 13.07 -26.17
C MET A 1 -22.65 12.79 -25.41
N SER A 2 -22.34 13.61 -24.42
CA SER A 2 -21.22 13.31 -23.51
C SER A 2 -21.63 12.16 -22.60
N SER A 3 -20.82 11.09 -22.53
CA SER A 3 -20.96 10.04 -21.55
C SER A 3 -20.91 10.68 -20.14
N PRO A 4 -21.78 10.30 -19.18
CA PRO A 4 -21.66 10.82 -17.83
C PRO A 4 -20.28 10.45 -17.31
N GLN A 5 -19.49 11.45 -16.92
CA GLN A 5 -18.23 11.22 -16.23
C GLN A 5 -18.57 10.44 -14.95
N LYS A 6 -18.12 9.21 -14.89
CA LYS A 6 -18.28 8.37 -13.68
C LYS A 6 -17.45 9.04 -12.59
N VAL A 7 -18.11 9.75 -11.68
CA VAL A 7 -17.44 10.37 -10.54
C VAL A 7 -16.91 9.23 -9.67
N LEU A 8 -15.59 9.13 -9.60
CA LEU A 8 -14.93 8.15 -8.75
C LEU A 8 -15.08 8.63 -7.29
N ASN A 9 -16.02 8.06 -6.57
CA ASN A 9 -16.26 8.41 -5.17
C ASN A 9 -15.53 7.42 -4.27
N CYS A 10 -14.42 7.84 -3.67
CA CYS A 10 -13.65 7.07 -2.71
C CYS A 10 -13.82 7.66 -1.31
N ARG A 11 -14.25 6.83 -0.36
CA ARG A 11 -14.44 7.23 1.04
C ARG A 11 -13.38 6.57 1.91
N TYR A 12 -12.65 7.38 2.68
CA TYR A 12 -11.65 6.94 3.64
C TYR A 12 -12.19 7.03 5.06
N ARG A 13 -11.88 6.03 5.89
CA ARG A 13 -12.19 6.02 7.33
C ARG A 13 -10.92 5.79 8.12
N TYR A 14 -10.80 6.52 9.21
CA TYR A 14 -9.63 6.49 10.11
C TYR A 14 -10.03 5.95 11.47
N ASP A 15 -9.09 5.28 12.14
CA ASP A 15 -9.24 4.83 13.52
C ASP A 15 -8.97 5.98 14.51
N PRO A 16 -9.18 5.76 15.84
CA PRO A 16 -8.91 6.79 16.85
C PRO A 16 -7.43 7.23 16.95
N LEU A 17 -6.52 6.52 16.32
CA LEU A 17 -5.08 6.88 16.24
C LEU A 17 -4.73 7.52 14.89
N ASP A 18 -5.73 8.03 14.17
CA ASP A 18 -5.60 8.65 12.84
C ASP A 18 -4.95 7.77 11.77
N ARG A 19 -5.04 6.44 11.92
CA ARG A 19 -4.57 5.50 10.90
C ARG A 19 -5.72 5.13 9.97
N LEU A 20 -5.41 4.97 8.68
CA LEU A 20 -6.39 4.56 7.68
C LEU A 20 -6.91 3.15 7.99
N ALA A 21 -8.12 3.06 8.52
CA ALA A 21 -8.76 1.79 8.90
C ALA A 21 -9.47 1.13 7.72
N SER A 22 -10.16 1.90 6.90
CA SER A 22 -10.80 1.37 5.70
C SER A 22 -10.95 2.42 4.60
N HIS A 23 -11.12 1.93 3.38
CA HIS A 23 -11.59 2.77 2.29
C HIS A 23 -12.55 1.99 1.39
N ASN A 24 -13.48 2.73 0.83
CA ASN A 24 -14.50 2.22 -0.07
C ASN A 24 -14.48 3.03 -1.36
N LEU A 25 -14.39 2.31 -2.48
CA LEU A 25 -14.57 2.85 -3.82
C LEU A 25 -15.92 2.34 -4.34
N SER A 26 -16.66 3.21 -5.05
CA SER A 26 -17.94 2.83 -5.65
C SER A 26 -17.81 1.52 -6.44
N ASP A 27 -18.78 0.63 -6.27
CA ASP A 27 -18.88 -0.67 -6.96
C ASP A 27 -17.80 -1.72 -6.58
N THR A 28 -17.04 -1.51 -5.50
CA THR A 28 -16.10 -2.50 -4.99
C THR A 28 -16.34 -2.79 -3.50
N PRO A 29 -16.02 -4.00 -3.00
CA PRO A 29 -16.06 -4.28 -1.58
C PRO A 29 -15.17 -3.32 -0.79
N GLU A 30 -15.62 -2.91 0.38
CA GLU A 30 -14.83 -2.08 1.28
C GLU A 30 -13.54 -2.78 1.66
N ARG A 31 -12.44 -2.04 1.65
CA ARG A 31 -11.12 -2.54 2.01
C ARG A 31 -10.79 -2.15 3.43
N HIS A 32 -10.49 -3.12 4.28
CA HIS A 32 -10.16 -2.94 5.68
C HIS A 32 -8.69 -3.20 5.92
N ARG A 33 -8.06 -2.36 6.74
CA ARG A 33 -6.66 -2.47 7.15
C ARG A 33 -6.53 -2.73 8.63
N PHE A 34 -5.66 -3.67 8.99
CA PHE A 34 -5.37 -4.04 10.37
C PHE A 34 -3.89 -3.84 10.64
N TYR A 35 -3.59 -3.26 11.79
CA TYR A 35 -2.23 -2.89 12.17
C TYR A 35 -1.78 -3.67 13.39
N CYS A 36 -0.51 -4.06 13.38
CA CYS A 36 0.21 -4.51 14.58
C CYS A 36 1.15 -3.38 15.01
N LYS A 37 0.84 -2.73 16.12
CA LYS A 37 1.48 -1.47 16.53
C LYS A 37 1.30 -0.40 15.44
N SER A 38 2.39 0.06 14.83
CA SER A 38 2.38 1.06 13.74
C SER A 38 2.53 0.46 12.34
N ARG A 39 2.61 -0.86 12.21
CA ARG A 39 2.86 -1.55 10.95
C ARG A 39 1.60 -2.22 10.43
N LEU A 40 1.35 -2.11 9.12
CA LEU A 40 0.27 -2.85 8.47
C LEU A 40 0.52 -4.36 8.61
N ALA A 41 -0.44 -5.08 9.18
CA ALA A 41 -0.37 -6.53 9.39
C ALA A 41 -1.23 -7.30 8.40
N SER A 42 -2.43 -6.80 8.10
CA SER A 42 -3.31 -7.42 7.09
C SER A 42 -4.24 -6.41 6.43
N GLU A 43 -4.69 -6.77 5.24
CA GLU A 43 -5.68 -6.01 4.46
C GLU A 43 -6.70 -6.99 3.89
N ILE A 44 -7.98 -6.72 4.11
CA ILE A 44 -9.09 -7.57 3.67
C ILE A 44 -10.01 -6.77 2.76
N GLN A 45 -10.32 -7.36 1.60
CA GLN A 45 -11.30 -6.79 0.67
C GLN A 45 -12.19 -7.92 0.13
N GLY A 46 -13.42 -8.02 0.64
CA GLY A 46 -14.33 -9.10 0.29
C GLY A 46 -13.73 -10.47 0.63
N ALA A 47 -13.56 -11.32 -0.38
CA ALA A 47 -12.98 -12.66 -0.23
C ALA A 47 -11.45 -12.70 -0.36
N ILE A 48 -10.82 -11.55 -0.55
CA ILE A 48 -9.36 -11.42 -0.70
C ILE A 48 -8.77 -10.93 0.61
N GLU A 49 -7.84 -11.70 1.16
CA GLU A 49 -7.10 -11.36 2.37
C GLU A 49 -5.60 -11.38 2.08
N HIS A 50 -4.95 -10.26 2.37
CA HIS A 50 -3.49 -10.16 2.41
C HIS A 50 -3.02 -10.12 3.85
N SER A 51 -2.00 -10.88 4.19
CA SER A 51 -1.32 -10.80 5.49
C SER A 51 0.18 -10.69 5.30
N ILE A 52 0.81 -9.92 6.20
CA ILE A 52 2.24 -9.64 6.16
C ILE A 52 2.93 -10.43 7.27
N VAL A 53 3.93 -11.22 6.90
CA VAL A 53 4.82 -11.89 7.84
C VAL A 53 6.01 -10.97 8.08
N GLN A 54 6.16 -10.50 9.31
CA GLN A 54 7.22 -9.57 9.70
C GLN A 54 7.67 -9.83 11.13
N GLN A 55 8.94 -9.54 11.39
CA GLN A 55 9.53 -9.61 12.72
C GLN A 55 10.31 -8.32 12.99
N GLY A 56 9.83 -7.52 13.95
CA GLY A 56 10.36 -6.18 14.17
C GLY A 56 10.25 -5.33 12.90
N ASP A 57 11.36 -4.83 12.41
CA ASP A 57 11.42 -4.06 11.17
C ASP A 57 11.68 -4.89 9.91
N LEU A 58 11.81 -6.20 10.04
CA LEU A 58 12.08 -7.08 8.90
C LEU A 58 10.77 -7.54 8.26
N LEU A 59 10.61 -7.24 6.97
CA LEU A 59 9.58 -7.82 6.12
C LEU A 59 10.11 -9.14 5.54
N LEU A 60 9.38 -10.23 5.76
CA LEU A 60 9.83 -11.56 5.37
C LEU A 60 9.02 -12.15 4.23
N ALA A 61 7.70 -12.05 4.32
CA ALA A 61 6.79 -12.63 3.34
C ALA A 61 5.43 -11.93 3.36
N GLN A 62 4.67 -12.18 2.32
CA GLN A 62 3.24 -11.90 2.28
C GLN A 62 2.46 -13.15 1.92
N HIS A 63 1.27 -13.27 2.47
CA HIS A 63 0.30 -14.28 2.11
C HIS A 63 -0.91 -13.63 1.45
N LEU A 64 -1.35 -14.24 0.37
CA LEU A 64 -2.61 -13.91 -0.28
C LEU A 64 -3.55 -15.10 -0.13
N ARG A 65 -4.68 -14.88 0.52
CA ARG A 65 -5.77 -15.87 0.58
C ARG A 65 -6.91 -15.40 -0.31
N GLN A 66 -7.28 -16.22 -1.26
CA GLN A 66 -8.40 -15.98 -2.15
C GLN A 66 -9.12 -17.29 -2.45
N ASN A 67 -10.44 -17.34 -2.23
CA ASN A 67 -11.28 -18.52 -2.49
C ASN A 67 -10.74 -19.82 -1.82
N GLY A 68 -10.20 -19.71 -0.60
CA GLY A 68 -9.64 -20.83 0.15
C GLY A 68 -8.22 -21.27 -0.27
N VAL A 69 -7.67 -20.66 -1.34
CA VAL A 69 -6.29 -20.90 -1.76
C VAL A 69 -5.35 -19.91 -1.06
N LEU A 70 -4.27 -20.41 -0.50
CA LEU A 70 -3.20 -19.62 0.10
C LEU A 70 -1.99 -19.57 -0.84
N ASP A 71 -1.63 -18.37 -1.27
CA ASP A 71 -0.42 -18.11 -2.06
C ASP A 71 0.58 -17.34 -1.19
N SER A 72 1.81 -17.81 -1.13
CA SER A 72 2.87 -17.24 -0.31
C SER A 72 3.97 -16.67 -1.19
N THR A 73 4.40 -15.46 -0.88
CA THR A 73 5.48 -14.77 -1.60
C THR A 73 6.54 -14.32 -0.59
N LEU A 74 7.77 -14.75 -0.77
CA LEU A 74 8.91 -14.24 -0.01
C LEU A 74 9.30 -12.85 -0.50
N LEU A 75 9.72 -11.99 0.43
CA LEU A 75 10.10 -10.62 0.16
C LEU A 75 11.57 -10.41 0.51
N ALA A 76 12.32 -9.81 -0.42
CA ALA A 76 13.67 -9.32 -0.14
C ALA A 76 13.63 -7.79 -0.12
N THR A 77 14.09 -7.20 0.98
CA THR A 77 14.02 -5.75 1.23
C THR A 77 15.40 -5.15 1.48
N ASP A 78 15.49 -3.84 1.30
CA ASP A 78 16.61 -3.05 1.81
C ASP A 78 16.44 -2.73 3.31
N LEU A 79 17.37 -1.95 3.86
CA LEU A 79 17.33 -1.52 5.26
C LEU A 79 16.16 -0.57 5.59
N GLN A 80 15.62 0.11 4.60
CA GLN A 80 14.45 0.98 4.72
C GLN A 80 13.13 0.22 4.51
N ARG A 81 13.15 -1.10 4.39
CA ARG A 81 11.98 -1.97 4.14
C ARG A 81 11.40 -1.85 2.72
N SER A 82 12.08 -1.21 1.78
CA SER A 82 11.64 -1.22 0.38
C SER A 82 11.73 -2.63 -0.17
N VAL A 83 10.64 -3.14 -0.74
CA VAL A 83 10.60 -4.47 -1.33
C VAL A 83 11.28 -4.43 -2.69
N LEU A 84 12.45 -5.04 -2.81
CA LEU A 84 13.27 -5.04 -4.03
C LEU A 84 13.08 -6.27 -4.89
N HIS A 85 12.74 -7.39 -4.27
CA HIS A 85 12.46 -8.64 -4.97
C HIS A 85 11.31 -9.38 -4.31
N THR A 86 10.53 -10.07 -5.14
CA THR A 86 9.52 -11.03 -4.70
C THR A 86 9.85 -12.40 -5.27
N CYS A 87 9.67 -13.46 -4.48
CA CYS A 87 9.88 -14.83 -4.90
C CYS A 87 8.69 -15.70 -4.51
N LYS A 88 8.02 -16.29 -5.50
CA LYS A 88 6.98 -17.30 -5.31
C LYS A 88 7.59 -18.69 -5.43
N SER A 89 6.97 -19.68 -4.78
CA SER A 89 7.47 -21.06 -4.74
C SER A 89 7.65 -21.72 -6.11
N ASP A 90 6.90 -21.28 -7.11
CA ASP A 90 6.85 -21.85 -8.46
C ASP A 90 7.45 -20.94 -9.55
N ARG A 91 7.98 -19.78 -9.18
CA ARG A 91 8.46 -18.77 -10.13
C ARG A 91 9.82 -18.23 -9.75
N GLN A 92 10.52 -17.75 -10.75
CA GLN A 92 11.75 -17.00 -10.55
C GLN A 92 11.51 -15.70 -9.78
N SER A 93 12.53 -15.25 -9.07
CA SER A 93 12.52 -13.96 -8.37
C SER A 93 12.20 -12.82 -9.35
N GLN A 94 11.26 -11.97 -8.98
CA GLN A 94 10.89 -10.78 -9.74
C GLN A 94 11.44 -9.53 -9.07
N PRO A 95 12.30 -8.75 -9.76
CA PRO A 95 12.79 -7.49 -9.22
C PRO A 95 11.71 -6.41 -9.27
N ILE A 96 11.77 -5.51 -8.28
CA ILE A 96 10.95 -4.30 -8.23
C ILE A 96 11.89 -3.11 -8.21
N VAL A 97 11.73 -2.21 -9.18
CA VAL A 97 12.58 -1.04 -9.34
C VAL A 97 11.76 0.21 -9.01
N TYR A 98 12.36 1.11 -8.23
CA TYR A 98 11.77 2.39 -7.84
C TYR A 98 12.63 3.55 -8.33
N SER A 99 11.99 4.69 -8.60
CA SER A 99 12.71 5.95 -8.68
C SER A 99 13.23 6.35 -7.29
N PRO A 100 14.12 7.34 -7.16
CA PRO A 100 14.66 7.77 -5.86
C PRO A 100 13.59 8.17 -4.83
N TYR A 101 12.41 8.56 -5.28
CA TYR A 101 11.27 8.94 -4.44
C TYR A 101 10.16 7.87 -4.40
N GLY A 102 10.46 6.65 -4.82
CA GLY A 102 9.57 5.50 -4.67
C GLY A 102 8.53 5.33 -5.78
N HIS A 103 8.63 6.07 -6.88
CA HIS A 103 7.74 5.84 -8.01
C HIS A 103 8.06 4.48 -8.66
N HIS A 104 7.00 3.72 -8.90
CA HIS A 104 7.04 2.45 -9.62
C HIS A 104 6.04 2.52 -10.78
N PRO A 105 6.45 2.21 -12.02
CA PRO A 105 5.54 2.26 -13.17
C PRO A 105 4.34 1.33 -12.97
N ALA A 106 3.14 1.84 -13.19
CA ALA A 106 1.90 1.06 -13.04
C ALA A 106 1.83 -0.15 -13.98
N GLU A 107 2.43 -0.04 -15.16
CA GLU A 107 2.47 -1.10 -16.17
C GLU A 107 3.24 -2.35 -15.70
N SER A 108 4.20 -2.18 -14.80
CA SER A 108 4.98 -3.29 -14.27
C SER A 108 4.23 -4.10 -13.21
N GLY A 109 3.16 -3.54 -12.63
CA GLY A 109 2.41 -4.14 -11.52
C GLY A 109 3.28 -4.41 -10.29
N LEU A 110 2.80 -4.10 -9.10
CA LEU A 110 3.46 -4.54 -7.87
C LEU A 110 3.09 -5.99 -7.59
N SER A 111 4.08 -6.87 -7.57
CA SER A 111 3.91 -8.25 -7.11
C SER A 111 3.84 -8.36 -5.58
N SER A 112 4.05 -7.25 -4.89
CA SER A 112 3.97 -7.12 -3.44
C SER A 112 2.90 -6.12 -3.02
N LEU A 113 2.24 -6.40 -1.88
CA LEU A 113 1.29 -5.47 -1.27
C LEU A 113 1.98 -4.19 -0.79
N LEU A 114 3.16 -4.35 -0.18
CA LEU A 114 4.01 -3.26 0.28
C LEU A 114 5.09 -2.95 -0.77
N GLY A 115 5.49 -1.70 -0.86
CA GLY A 115 6.46 -1.21 -1.83
C GLY A 115 7.62 -0.46 -1.19
N PHE A 116 7.86 0.75 -1.67
CA PHE A 116 8.92 1.63 -1.21
C PHE A 116 8.79 1.97 0.28
N ASN A 117 9.88 1.88 1.02
CA ASN A 117 9.94 2.03 2.49
C ASN A 117 8.99 1.09 3.27
N GLY A 118 8.54 -0.01 2.65
CA GLY A 118 7.58 -0.91 3.25
C GLY A 118 6.18 -0.33 3.37
N GLU A 119 5.88 0.74 2.65
CA GLU A 119 4.58 1.39 2.67
C GLU A 119 3.61 0.76 1.66
N ARG A 120 2.34 0.81 1.99
CA ARG A 120 1.26 0.37 1.10
C ARG A 120 0.89 1.52 0.15
N PRO A 121 1.16 1.43 -1.15
CA PRO A 121 0.65 2.43 -2.08
C PRO A 121 -0.88 2.40 -2.11
N ASP A 122 -1.49 3.55 -2.19
CA ASP A 122 -2.94 3.65 -2.36
C ASP A 122 -3.33 3.09 -3.75
N PRO A 123 -4.18 2.09 -3.83
CA PRO A 123 -4.53 1.46 -5.09
C PRO A 123 -5.31 2.37 -6.05
N VAL A 124 -5.88 3.45 -5.54
CA VAL A 124 -6.65 4.42 -6.34
C VAL A 124 -5.74 5.47 -6.96
N THR A 125 -4.84 6.04 -6.16
CA THR A 125 -4.01 7.19 -6.56
C THR A 125 -2.55 6.82 -6.84
N GLY A 126 -2.08 5.69 -6.35
CA GLY A 126 -0.66 5.29 -6.37
C GLY A 126 0.21 6.06 -5.37
N HIS A 127 -0.37 6.95 -4.57
CA HIS A 127 0.35 7.71 -3.56
C HIS A 127 0.65 6.86 -2.33
N TYR A 128 1.71 7.19 -1.61
CA TYR A 128 1.99 6.60 -0.31
C TYR A 128 1.32 7.43 0.79
N LEU A 129 0.44 6.79 1.55
CA LEU A 129 -0.23 7.39 2.71
C LEU A 129 0.66 7.22 3.93
N LEU A 130 1.63 8.12 4.09
CA LEU A 130 2.62 8.07 5.16
C LEU A 130 1.99 8.37 6.52
N GLY A 131 2.59 7.84 7.58
CA GLY A 131 2.02 7.89 8.92
C GLY A 131 0.69 7.13 9.01
N ASN A 132 0.53 6.05 8.23
CA ASN A 132 -0.69 5.26 8.13
C ASN A 132 -1.94 6.07 7.70
N GLY A 133 -1.75 7.10 6.92
CA GLY A 133 -2.83 7.93 6.39
C GLY A 133 -2.75 9.41 6.79
N TYR A 134 -1.78 9.80 7.62
CA TYR A 134 -1.64 11.19 8.06
C TYR A 134 -1.39 12.15 6.91
N ARG A 135 -0.53 11.78 5.96
CA ARG A 135 -0.19 12.63 4.80
C ARG A 135 0.13 11.81 3.56
N ALA A 136 -0.45 12.23 2.43
CA ALA A 136 -0.20 11.59 1.14
C ALA A 136 1.08 12.14 0.50
N PHE A 137 1.98 11.23 0.10
CA PHE A 137 3.16 11.52 -0.69
C PHE A 137 2.96 11.05 -2.14
N ASN A 138 3.13 11.97 -3.09
CA ASN A 138 3.05 11.66 -4.51
C ASN A 138 4.45 11.33 -5.06
N PRO A 139 4.78 10.06 -5.33
CA PRO A 139 6.12 9.67 -5.76
C PRO A 139 6.44 10.11 -7.19
N ALA A 140 5.44 10.31 -8.04
CA ALA A 140 5.63 10.81 -9.40
C ALA A 140 6.00 12.31 -9.42
N LEU A 141 5.36 13.11 -8.57
CA LEU A 141 5.67 14.53 -8.40
C LEU A 141 6.76 14.80 -7.37
N MET A 142 7.23 13.77 -6.67
CA MET A 142 8.31 13.82 -5.68
C MET A 142 8.02 14.80 -4.52
N ARG A 143 6.74 14.90 -4.11
CA ARG A 143 6.31 15.83 -3.06
C ARG A 143 5.07 15.36 -2.32
N PHE A 144 4.85 15.92 -1.14
CA PHE A 144 3.61 15.76 -0.40
C PHE A 144 2.46 16.55 -1.04
N ASN A 145 1.24 16.04 -0.91
CA ASN A 145 0.02 16.69 -1.39
C ASN A 145 -0.44 17.82 -0.46
N SER A 146 0.01 17.82 0.81
CA SER A 146 -0.33 18.84 1.81
C SER A 146 0.89 19.18 2.66
N SER A 147 0.91 20.39 3.21
CA SER A 147 1.92 20.83 4.18
C SER A 147 1.79 20.06 5.50
N ASP A 148 2.90 19.97 6.22
CA ASP A 148 2.88 19.42 7.57
C ASP A 148 2.21 20.41 8.53
N SER A 149 1.30 19.94 9.38
CA SER A 149 0.62 20.78 10.38
C SER A 149 1.58 21.39 11.41
N LEU A 150 2.74 20.75 11.62
CA LEU A 150 3.80 21.22 12.52
C LEU A 150 4.85 22.06 11.80
N SER A 151 4.73 22.25 10.49
CA SER A 151 5.67 23.09 9.71
C SER A 151 5.51 24.56 10.08
N PRO A 152 6.59 25.28 10.41
CA PRO A 152 6.53 26.73 10.69
C PRO A 152 6.11 27.53 9.46
N PHE A 153 6.17 26.94 8.27
CA PHE A 153 5.76 27.54 6.99
C PHE A 153 4.40 27.05 6.50
N GLY A 154 3.77 26.11 7.21
CA GLY A 154 2.44 25.60 6.90
C GLY A 154 1.38 26.55 7.47
N LYS A 155 0.66 27.24 6.58
CA LYS A 155 -0.61 27.90 6.91
C LYS A 155 -1.73 27.13 6.25
#